data_9dbd0f5ec9bd9ed3c7f3647079e96aa8
#
_entry.id   9dbd0f5ec9bd9ed3c7f3647079e96aa8
#
_cell.length_a   1.000
_cell.length_b   1.000
_cell.length_c   1.000
_cell.angle_alpha   90.00
_cell.angle_beta   90.00
_cell.angle_gamma   90.00
#
_symmetry.space_group_name_H-M   'P 1'
#
loop_
_entity.id
_entity.type
_entity.pdbx_description
1 polymer ?
#
loop_
_entity_poly.entity_id
_entity_poly.type
_entity_poly.pdbx_seq_one_letter_code
_entity_poly.pdbx_strand_id
1 'polypeptide(L)'
;MIYVDTSAVLKLVVAEEESASVADYLSEAAARGDSLVASMLLYTELHCAGHRRRIPAGLVNDVLAGINLVDLARSDLMFAAAMPGHLRSADAIHLATAIRLQAALLVAYDTELLTAAVEAGLDVASPTHQPEH
;
A
#
# COMPACT_ATOMS: atom_id res chain seq x y z
N MET A 1 12.56 4.17 -2.03
CA MET A 1 11.17 4.51 -1.66
C MET A 1 10.27 3.35 -2.02
N ILE A 2 9.53 2.86 -1.05
CA ILE A 2 8.58 1.76 -1.20
C ILE A 2 7.18 2.31 -0.99
N TYR A 3 6.32 2.14 -1.98
CA TYR A 3 4.90 2.51 -1.88
C TYR A 3 4.13 1.34 -1.28
N VAL A 4 3.33 1.61 -0.24
CA VAL A 4 2.53 0.59 0.42
C VAL A 4 1.05 0.83 0.14
N ASP A 5 0.40 -0.17 -0.47
CA ASP A 5 -1.03 -0.12 -0.76
C ASP A 5 -1.85 -0.47 0.48
N THR A 6 -3.09 -0.02 0.52
CA THR A 6 -4.01 -0.29 1.63
C THR A 6 -4.17 -1.78 1.89
N SER A 7 -4.18 -2.62 0.85
CA SER A 7 -4.28 -4.08 1.01
C SER A 7 -3.15 -4.67 1.84
N ALA A 8 -1.95 -4.09 1.75
CA ALA A 8 -0.80 -4.53 2.54
C ALA A 8 -0.86 -3.97 3.96
N VAL A 9 -1.15 -2.68 4.10
CA VAL A 9 -1.18 -2.01 5.40
C VAL A 9 -2.31 -2.54 6.29
N LEU A 10 -3.43 -2.92 5.69
CA LEU A 10 -4.56 -3.49 6.43
C LEU A 10 -4.14 -4.77 7.18
N LYS A 11 -3.24 -5.56 6.62
CA LYS A 11 -2.72 -6.78 7.27
C LYS A 11 -1.87 -6.50 8.51
N LEU A 12 -1.46 -5.25 8.72
CA LEU A 12 -0.74 -4.84 9.93
C LEU A 12 -1.69 -4.53 11.10
N VAL A 13 -2.97 -4.28 10.81
CA VAL A 13 -3.99 -3.99 11.83
C VAL A 13 -5.01 -5.11 11.99
N VAL A 14 -5.12 -6.02 11.01
CA VAL A 14 -6.00 -7.18 11.03
C VAL A 14 -5.14 -8.43 10.94
N ALA A 15 -5.35 -9.39 11.85
CA ALA A 15 -4.61 -10.65 11.83
C ALA A 15 -5.09 -11.52 10.67
N GLU A 16 -4.22 -11.73 9.69
CA GLU A 16 -4.44 -12.57 8.52
C GLU A 16 -3.20 -13.43 8.28
N GLU A 17 -3.27 -14.32 7.30
CA GLU A 17 -2.19 -15.27 7.01
C GLU A 17 -0.86 -14.56 6.72
N GLU A 18 -0.87 -13.47 5.97
CA GLU A 18 0.34 -12.76 5.54
C GLU A 18 0.79 -11.65 6.49
N SER A 19 0.10 -11.45 7.62
CA SER A 19 0.37 -10.33 8.53
C SER A 19 1.82 -10.33 9.04
N ALA A 20 2.33 -11.48 9.49
CA ALA A 20 3.71 -11.57 9.95
C ALA A 20 4.71 -11.34 8.82
N SER A 21 4.43 -11.88 7.63
CA SER A 21 5.32 -11.75 6.47
C SER A 21 5.46 -10.30 6.02
N VAL A 22 4.36 -9.57 5.92
CA VAL A 22 4.40 -8.16 5.50
C VAL A 22 5.02 -7.28 6.59
N ALA A 23 4.74 -7.55 7.85
CA ALA A 23 5.34 -6.81 8.97
C ALA A 23 6.87 -6.96 8.96
N ASP A 24 7.37 -8.17 8.82
CA ASP A 24 8.81 -8.42 8.75
C ASP A 24 9.44 -7.77 7.51
N TYR A 25 8.78 -7.90 6.36
CA TYR A 25 9.27 -7.33 5.12
C TYR A 25 9.44 -5.81 5.23
N LEU A 26 8.41 -5.12 5.74
CA LEU A 26 8.43 -3.66 5.88
C LEU A 26 9.40 -3.20 6.97
N SER A 27 9.49 -3.95 8.07
CA SER A 27 10.44 -3.64 9.15
C SER A 27 11.89 -3.77 8.68
N GLU A 28 12.20 -4.79 7.90
CA GLU A 28 13.53 -4.99 7.31
C GLU A 28 13.86 -3.88 6.30
N ALA A 29 12.89 -3.49 5.49
CA ALA A 29 13.06 -2.40 4.53
C ALA A 29 13.38 -1.09 5.26
N ALA A 30 12.61 -0.77 6.30
CA ALA A 30 12.84 0.43 7.11
C ALA A 30 14.22 0.39 7.80
N ALA A 31 14.63 -0.78 8.29
CA ALA A 31 15.95 -0.96 8.91
C ALA A 31 17.10 -0.73 7.93
N ARG A 32 16.88 -0.99 6.64
CA ARG A 32 17.86 -0.69 5.58
C ARG A 32 17.85 0.77 5.15
N GLY A 33 16.98 1.59 5.71
CA GLY A 33 16.85 3.00 5.36
C GLY A 33 15.87 3.30 4.22
N ASP A 34 15.07 2.34 3.78
CA ASP A 34 14.03 2.58 2.79
C ASP A 34 12.89 3.40 3.41
N SER A 35 12.40 4.40 2.67
CA SER A 35 11.21 5.14 3.06
C SER A 35 9.97 4.37 2.66
N LEU A 36 9.03 4.22 3.60
CA LEU A 36 7.70 3.69 3.32
C LEU A 36 6.76 4.86 3.08
N VAL A 37 6.11 4.88 1.94
CA VAL A 37 5.25 6.00 1.53
C VAL A 37 3.90 5.50 1.03
N ALA A 38 2.89 6.33 1.15
CA ALA A 38 1.57 6.11 0.58
C ALA A 38 0.85 7.44 0.36
N SER A 39 -0.17 7.42 -0.49
CA SER A 39 -1.10 8.53 -0.62
C SER A 39 -1.85 8.76 0.69
N MET A 40 -2.20 10.00 0.98
CA MET A 40 -3.10 10.36 2.09
C MET A 40 -4.44 9.60 2.01
N LEU A 41 -4.81 9.09 0.84
CA LEU A 41 -5.97 8.22 0.68
C LEU A 41 -5.90 6.99 1.60
N LEU A 42 -4.71 6.47 1.86
CA LEU A 42 -4.50 5.35 2.80
C LEU A 42 -5.07 5.67 4.18
N TYR A 43 -4.85 6.89 4.67
CA TYR A 43 -5.36 7.32 5.98
C TYR A 43 -6.87 7.09 6.07
N THR A 44 -7.62 7.59 5.10
CA THR A 44 -9.07 7.45 5.07
C THR A 44 -9.50 6.00 4.92
N GLU A 45 -8.90 5.27 3.99
CA GLU A 45 -9.24 3.88 3.75
C GLU A 45 -9.00 3.01 4.98
N LEU A 46 -7.86 3.19 5.64
CA LEU A 46 -7.49 2.38 6.80
C LEU A 46 -8.39 2.67 8.01
N HIS A 47 -8.71 3.94 8.25
CA HIS A 47 -9.64 4.31 9.33
C HIS A 47 -11.06 3.82 9.04
N CYS A 48 -11.53 3.94 7.80
CA CYS A 48 -12.85 3.41 7.43
C CYS A 48 -12.93 1.89 7.59
N ALA A 49 -11.89 1.17 7.18
CA ALA A 49 -11.81 -0.27 7.39
C ALA A 49 -11.76 -0.61 8.88
N GLY A 50 -11.03 0.17 9.67
CA GLY A 50 -10.98 0.01 11.11
C GLY A 50 -12.34 0.17 11.78
N HIS A 51 -13.11 1.17 11.38
CA HIS A 51 -14.46 1.36 11.89
C HIS A 51 -15.37 0.16 11.58
N ARG A 52 -15.32 -0.34 10.35
CA ARG A 52 -16.13 -1.51 9.96
C ARG A 52 -15.76 -2.77 10.74
N ARG A 53 -14.50 -2.90 11.12
CA ARG A 53 -13.97 -4.09 11.80
C ARG A 53 -13.83 -3.89 13.30
N ARG A 54 -14.25 -2.74 13.83
CA ARG A 54 -14.16 -2.36 15.25
C ARG A 54 -12.73 -2.40 15.78
N ILE A 55 -11.78 -1.95 14.98
CA ILE A 55 -10.38 -1.82 15.37
C ILE A 55 -10.20 -0.45 16.03
N PRO A 56 -9.58 -0.39 17.23
CA PRO A 56 -9.32 0.90 17.87
C PRO A 56 -8.52 1.86 17.00
N ALA A 57 -8.94 3.12 16.91
CA ALA A 57 -8.25 4.13 16.12
C ALA A 57 -6.78 4.29 16.51
N GLY A 58 -6.43 4.06 17.78
CA GLY A 58 -5.05 4.13 18.25
C GLY A 58 -4.15 3.11 17.55
N LEU A 59 -4.63 1.90 17.30
CA LEU A 59 -3.86 0.88 16.56
C LEU A 59 -3.64 1.29 15.11
N VAL A 60 -4.68 1.84 14.48
CA VAL A 60 -4.58 2.35 13.11
C VAL A 60 -3.54 3.48 13.03
N ASN A 61 -3.60 4.42 13.96
CA ASN A 61 -2.66 5.55 14.01
C ASN A 61 -1.23 5.10 14.28
N ASP A 62 -1.03 4.08 15.11
CA ASP A 62 0.31 3.54 15.37
C ASP A 62 0.95 2.97 14.10
N VAL A 63 0.17 2.26 13.29
CA VAL A 63 0.65 1.73 12.00
C VAL A 63 0.94 2.88 11.04
N LEU A 64 0.04 3.85 10.92
CA LEU A 64 0.21 5.00 10.02
C LEU A 64 1.42 5.86 10.39
N ALA A 65 1.79 5.90 11.66
CA ALA A 65 2.96 6.67 12.12
C ALA A 65 4.28 6.22 11.48
N GLY A 66 4.36 4.96 11.02
CA GLY A 66 5.54 4.43 10.33
C GLY A 66 5.54 4.66 8.82
N ILE A 67 4.54 5.34 8.27
CA ILE A 67 4.39 5.54 6.83
C ILE A 67 4.34 7.04 6.54
N ASN A 68 5.13 7.48 5.56
CA ASN A 68 5.07 8.86 5.08
C ASN A 68 3.86 9.02 4.17
N LEU A 69 2.86 9.75 4.64
CA LEU A 69 1.65 10.03 3.88
C LEU A 69 1.88 11.30 3.04
N VAL A 70 1.70 11.17 1.73
CA VAL A 70 1.84 12.29 0.80
C VAL A 70 0.47 12.77 0.35
N ASP A 71 0.33 14.08 0.20
CA ASP A 71 -0.93 14.67 -0.24
C ASP A 71 -1.29 14.17 -1.64
N LEU A 72 -2.59 13.97 -1.87
CA LEU A 72 -3.12 13.69 -3.20
C LEU A 72 -2.94 14.92 -4.08
N ALA A 73 -2.27 14.72 -5.21
CA ALA A 73 -2.20 15.74 -6.23
C ALA A 73 -3.42 15.63 -7.15
N ARG A 74 -3.90 16.77 -7.65
CA ARG A 74 -4.96 16.75 -8.66
C ARG A 74 -4.58 15.89 -9.86
N SER A 75 -3.31 15.91 -10.25
CA SER A 75 -2.79 15.10 -11.35
C SER A 75 -2.90 13.59 -11.07
N ASP A 76 -2.81 13.16 -9.81
CA ASP A 76 -3.00 11.75 -9.47
C ASP A 76 -4.40 11.29 -9.82
N LEU A 77 -5.40 12.11 -9.51
CA LEU A 77 -6.80 11.80 -9.81
C LEU A 77 -7.06 11.76 -11.31
N MET A 78 -6.52 12.73 -12.03
CA MET A 78 -6.67 12.81 -13.49
C MET A 78 -5.97 11.66 -14.20
N PHE A 79 -4.76 11.32 -13.76
CA PHE A 79 -4.01 10.19 -14.31
C PHE A 79 -4.73 8.87 -14.03
N ALA A 80 -5.22 8.70 -12.81
CA ALA A 80 -5.98 7.51 -12.44
C ALA A 80 -7.23 7.33 -13.31
N ALA A 81 -7.96 8.44 -13.55
CA ALA A 81 -9.17 8.43 -14.38
C ALA A 81 -8.87 8.06 -15.85
N ALA A 82 -7.67 8.31 -16.33
CA ALA A 82 -7.26 8.01 -17.69
C ALA A 82 -6.65 6.60 -17.87
N MET A 83 -6.41 5.88 -16.77
CA MET A 83 -5.84 4.53 -16.85
C MET A 83 -6.78 3.55 -17.55
N PRO A 84 -6.29 2.77 -18.54
CA PRO A 84 -7.07 1.69 -19.12
C PRO A 84 -7.16 0.53 -18.12
N GLY A 85 -8.19 -0.31 -18.27
CA GLY A 85 -8.34 -1.53 -17.50
C GLY A 85 -9.47 -1.47 -16.49
N HIS A 86 -9.40 -2.36 -15.48
CA HIS A 86 -10.51 -2.61 -14.57
C HIS A 86 -10.19 -2.24 -13.12
N LEU A 87 -9.18 -1.39 -12.88
CA LEU A 87 -8.86 -0.98 -11.53
C LEU A 87 -10.01 -0.18 -10.90
N ARG A 88 -10.28 -0.46 -9.64
CA ARG A 88 -11.16 0.38 -8.84
C ARG A 88 -10.51 1.74 -8.66
N SER A 89 -11.33 2.77 -8.42
CA SER A 89 -10.85 4.14 -8.30
C SER A 89 -9.70 4.29 -7.29
N ALA A 90 -9.85 3.69 -6.11
CA ALA A 90 -8.81 3.77 -5.07
C ALA A 90 -7.50 3.14 -5.52
N ASP A 91 -7.54 1.97 -6.15
CA ASP A 91 -6.35 1.28 -6.64
C ASP A 91 -5.66 2.08 -7.74
N ALA A 92 -6.44 2.65 -8.66
CA ALA A 92 -5.91 3.50 -9.72
C ALA A 92 -5.23 4.76 -9.14
N ILE A 93 -5.80 5.35 -8.09
CA ILE A 93 -5.22 6.51 -7.41
C ILE A 93 -3.92 6.15 -6.73
N HIS A 94 -3.85 5.02 -6.02
CA HIS A 94 -2.60 4.56 -5.41
C HIS A 94 -1.52 4.32 -6.46
N LEU A 95 -1.86 3.67 -7.55
CA LEU A 95 -0.90 3.43 -8.63
C LEU A 95 -0.42 4.75 -9.26
N ALA A 96 -1.33 5.68 -9.55
CA ALA A 96 -0.98 6.99 -10.08
C ALA A 96 -0.01 7.74 -9.15
N THR A 97 -0.27 7.71 -7.85
CA THR A 97 0.59 8.36 -6.86
C THR A 97 1.97 7.69 -6.80
N ALA A 98 2.01 6.36 -6.81
CA ALA A 98 3.28 5.61 -6.81
C ALA A 98 4.13 5.95 -8.05
N ILE A 99 3.50 6.08 -9.22
CA ILE A 99 4.18 6.47 -10.46
C ILE A 99 4.72 7.89 -10.35
N ARG A 100 3.90 8.84 -9.88
CA ARG A 100 4.33 10.23 -9.71
C ARG A 100 5.53 10.36 -8.79
N LEU A 101 5.53 9.60 -7.70
CA LEU A 101 6.61 9.60 -6.72
C LEU A 101 7.84 8.83 -7.20
N GLN A 102 7.76 8.14 -8.32
CA GLN A 102 8.82 7.27 -8.83
C GLN A 102 9.27 6.23 -7.81
N ALA A 103 8.29 5.60 -7.16
CA ALA A 103 8.57 4.54 -6.20
C ALA A 103 9.30 3.38 -6.89
N ALA A 104 10.30 2.84 -6.22
CA ALA A 104 11.05 1.70 -6.75
C ALA A 104 10.24 0.41 -6.67
N LEU A 105 9.35 0.32 -5.68
CA LEU A 105 8.62 -0.91 -5.38
C LEU A 105 7.23 -0.58 -4.86
N LEU A 106 6.25 -1.38 -5.26
CA LEU A 106 4.87 -1.33 -4.73
C LEU A 106 4.61 -2.63 -3.95
N VAL A 107 4.19 -2.50 -2.70
CA VAL A 107 3.78 -3.64 -1.87
C VAL A 107 2.25 -3.67 -1.79
N ALA A 108 1.66 -4.74 -2.27
CA ALA A 108 0.21 -4.91 -2.34
C ALA A 108 -0.15 -6.39 -2.42
N TYR A 109 -1.44 -6.68 -2.23
CA TYR A 109 -1.97 -8.05 -2.35
C TYR A 109 -3.09 -8.19 -3.39
N ASP A 110 -3.55 -7.07 -3.96
CA ASP A 110 -4.55 -7.09 -5.01
C ASP A 110 -3.91 -7.47 -6.35
N THR A 111 -4.37 -8.56 -6.94
CA THR A 111 -3.79 -9.11 -8.18
C THR A 111 -3.91 -8.14 -9.36
N GLU A 112 -5.05 -7.48 -9.50
CA GLU A 112 -5.27 -6.52 -10.61
C GLU A 112 -4.33 -5.31 -10.47
N LEU A 113 -4.17 -4.80 -9.24
CA LEU A 113 -3.25 -3.70 -8.97
C LEU A 113 -1.81 -4.11 -9.25
N LEU A 114 -1.40 -5.30 -8.81
CA LEU A 114 -0.05 -5.81 -9.05
C LEU A 114 0.25 -5.93 -10.54
N THR A 115 -0.69 -6.46 -11.31
CA THR A 115 -0.55 -6.59 -12.76
C THR A 115 -0.39 -5.22 -13.41
N ALA A 116 -1.24 -4.26 -13.05
CA ALA A 116 -1.17 -2.91 -13.59
C ALA A 116 0.13 -2.20 -13.22
N ALA A 117 0.63 -2.42 -12.02
CA ALA A 117 1.90 -1.83 -11.57
C ALA A 117 3.08 -2.37 -12.37
N VAL A 118 3.13 -3.67 -12.62
CA VAL A 118 4.17 -4.28 -13.46
C VAL A 118 4.11 -3.72 -14.88
N GLU A 119 2.93 -3.61 -15.45
CA GLU A 119 2.74 -3.03 -16.79
C GLU A 119 3.20 -1.56 -16.85
N ALA A 120 3.08 -0.84 -15.73
CA ALA A 120 3.55 0.54 -15.62
C ALA A 120 5.05 0.65 -15.35
N GLY A 121 5.75 -0.47 -15.20
CA GLY A 121 7.19 -0.50 -14.99
C GLY A 121 7.65 -0.49 -13.53
N LEU A 122 6.76 -0.67 -12.57
CA LEU A 122 7.14 -0.79 -11.17
C LEU A 122 7.50 -2.23 -10.81
N ASP A 123 8.46 -2.40 -9.92
CA ASP A 123 8.64 -3.66 -9.23
C ASP A 123 7.55 -3.82 -8.17
N VAL A 124 7.16 -5.04 -7.89
CA VAL A 124 6.10 -5.34 -6.94
C VAL A 124 6.52 -6.42 -5.95
N ALA A 125 5.90 -6.42 -4.78
CA ALA A 125 6.08 -7.47 -3.79
C ALA A 125 4.75 -7.74 -3.07
N SER A 126 4.50 -9.01 -2.79
CA SER A 126 3.37 -9.48 -1.98
C SER A 126 3.94 -10.48 -0.95
N PRO A 127 4.54 -9.97 0.14
CA PRO A 127 5.21 -10.85 1.10
C PRO A 127 4.30 -11.95 1.62
N THR A 128 4.74 -13.19 1.50
CA THR A 128 4.02 -14.38 1.95
C THR A 128 4.94 -15.26 2.77
N HIS A 129 4.32 -16.07 3.62
CA HIS A 129 5.06 -17.09 4.34
C HIS A 129 5.61 -18.11 3.35
N GLN A 130 6.93 -18.30 3.38
CA GLN A 130 7.57 -19.35 2.60
C GLN A 130 7.87 -20.54 3.53
N PRO A 131 7.37 -21.74 3.19
CA PRO A 131 7.72 -22.91 3.97
C PRO A 131 9.22 -23.14 3.91
N GLU A 132 9.80 -23.47 5.06
CA GLU A 132 11.20 -23.90 5.11
C GLU A 132 11.35 -25.24 4.38
N HIS A 133 12.38 -25.34 3.58
CA HIS A 133 12.74 -26.58 2.89
C HIS A 133 13.76 -27.38 3.69
#